data_dce7d47569edb53be5e082eb1aa1b130
#
_entry.id   dce7d47569edb53be5e082eb1aa1b130
#
_cell.length_a   1.000
_cell.length_b   1.000
_cell.length_c   1.000
_cell.angle_alpha   90.00
_cell.angle_beta   90.00
_cell.angle_gamma   90.00
#
_symmetry.space_group_name_H-M   'P 1'
#
loop_
_entity.id
_entity.type
_entity.pdbx_description
1 polymer ?
#
loop_
_entity_poly.entity_id
_entity_poly.type
_entity_poly.pdbx_seq_one_letter_code
_entity_poly.pdbx_strand_id
1 'polypeptide(L)'
;MADIFREVDEEVRREQLKKLWDRYGNYVVAAAFLLVAAVAAWRGYMWWEAKKAAEAGAAFEAATTLSEAGKRSEAEAAFAKVIAEGTPGYRHLARMREAAELAQSDTKAAIAAYDQIAADGAVGPVLQDLAALRAGALLIDAGALQEAQGRLEPLAANDRTFRHTAREFLVLAAWRAGDTAAAKRWFDMVMTDAQTPAGTRSRVEMLMALGAGASKS
;
A
#
# COMPACT_ATOMS: atom_id res chain seq x y z
N MET A 1 45.91 -9.22 58.82
CA MET A 1 44.60 -9.72 59.27
C MET A 1 43.45 -9.41 58.30
N ALA A 2 43.59 -8.48 57.37
CA ALA A 2 42.53 -8.17 56.37
C ALA A 2 42.40 -9.23 55.23
N ASP A 3 43.46 -10.02 54.95
CA ASP A 3 43.43 -11.02 53.87
C ASP A 3 42.58 -12.26 54.20
N ILE A 4 42.62 -12.70 55.46
CA ILE A 4 41.87 -13.89 55.90
C ILE A 4 40.36 -13.67 55.82
N PHE A 5 39.87 -12.46 56.09
CA PHE A 5 38.44 -12.15 55.97
C PHE A 5 37.98 -12.07 54.51
N ARG A 6 38.84 -11.64 53.59
CA ARG A 6 38.54 -11.63 52.15
C ARG A 6 38.49 -13.06 51.59
N GLU A 7 39.40 -13.93 52.02
CA GLU A 7 39.47 -15.32 51.57
C GLU A 7 38.24 -16.15 52.04
N VAL A 8 37.80 -15.92 53.29
CA VAL A 8 36.60 -16.54 53.84
C VAL A 8 35.31 -16.04 53.16
N ASP A 9 35.23 -14.72 52.85
CA ASP A 9 34.08 -14.14 52.11
C ASP A 9 34.01 -14.67 50.66
N GLU A 10 35.13 -14.90 50.02
CA GLU A 10 35.21 -15.43 48.66
C GLU A 10 34.85 -16.92 48.62
N GLU A 11 35.24 -17.68 49.61
CA GLU A 11 34.92 -19.10 49.76
C GLU A 11 33.41 -19.32 50.06
N VAL A 12 32.84 -18.52 50.93
CA VAL A 12 31.38 -18.54 51.23
C VAL A 12 30.58 -18.14 50.00
N ARG A 13 30.97 -17.15 49.23
CA ARG A 13 30.35 -16.81 47.97
C ARG A 13 30.41 -17.95 46.93
N ARG A 14 31.56 -18.60 46.84
CA ARG A 14 31.76 -19.75 45.94
C ARG A 14 30.87 -20.94 46.30
N GLU A 15 30.76 -21.22 47.60
CA GLU A 15 29.86 -22.29 48.06
C GLU A 15 28.38 -21.98 47.84
N GLN A 16 27.95 -20.72 48.05
CA GLN A 16 26.58 -20.32 47.79
C GLN A 16 26.23 -20.37 46.29
N LEU A 17 27.14 -19.90 45.41
CA LEU A 17 26.98 -20.02 43.98
C LEU A 17 26.93 -21.50 43.53
N LYS A 18 27.77 -22.35 44.09
CA LYS A 18 27.77 -23.79 43.80
C LYS A 18 26.46 -24.45 44.20
N LYS A 19 25.95 -24.19 45.41
CA LYS A 19 24.64 -24.68 45.87
C LYS A 19 23.47 -24.21 45.02
N LEU A 20 23.50 -22.97 44.55
CA LEU A 20 22.50 -22.43 43.61
C LEU A 20 22.60 -23.12 42.24
N TRP A 21 23.82 -23.32 41.74
CA TRP A 21 24.03 -24.00 40.47
C TRP A 21 23.62 -25.47 40.52
N ASP A 22 23.96 -26.19 41.57
CA ASP A 22 23.57 -27.58 41.76
C ASP A 22 22.05 -27.76 41.85
N ARG A 23 21.33 -26.72 42.32
CA ARG A 23 19.87 -26.74 42.46
C ARG A 23 19.13 -26.29 41.20
N TYR A 24 19.64 -25.26 40.52
CA TYR A 24 18.95 -24.57 39.42
C TYR A 24 19.68 -24.67 38.08
N GLY A 25 20.93 -25.17 38.02
CA GLY A 25 21.74 -25.24 36.83
C GLY A 25 21.05 -25.94 35.66
N ASN A 26 20.36 -27.06 35.92
CA ASN A 26 19.60 -27.76 34.88
C ASN A 26 18.45 -26.91 34.29
N TYR A 27 17.78 -26.12 35.12
CA TYR A 27 16.73 -25.19 34.64
C TYR A 27 17.31 -24.04 33.85
N VAL A 28 18.46 -23.52 34.25
CA VAL A 28 19.16 -22.43 33.51
C VAL A 28 19.62 -22.97 32.16
N VAL A 29 20.20 -24.15 32.09
CA VAL A 29 20.61 -24.79 30.84
C VAL A 29 19.41 -25.07 29.93
N ALA A 30 18.33 -25.61 30.50
CA ALA A 30 17.09 -25.85 29.75
C ALA A 30 16.47 -24.56 29.22
N ALA A 31 16.44 -23.49 30.03
CA ALA A 31 15.95 -22.18 29.61
C ALA A 31 16.83 -21.58 28.50
N ALA A 32 18.15 -21.68 28.60
CA ALA A 32 19.08 -21.24 27.57
C ALA A 32 18.89 -22.00 26.25
N PHE A 33 18.71 -23.34 26.35
CA PHE A 33 18.42 -24.16 25.17
C PHE A 33 17.09 -23.80 24.51
N LEU A 34 16.02 -23.59 25.29
CA LEU A 34 14.72 -23.13 24.77
C LEU A 34 14.81 -21.78 24.08
N LEU A 35 15.59 -20.85 24.65
CA LEU A 35 15.80 -19.54 24.05
C LEU A 35 16.52 -19.64 22.70
N VAL A 36 17.58 -20.44 22.62
CA VAL A 36 18.31 -20.68 21.37
C VAL A 36 17.40 -21.36 20.33
N ALA A 37 16.62 -22.35 20.74
CA ALA A 37 15.66 -23.02 19.86
C ALA A 37 14.58 -22.06 19.34
N ALA A 38 14.06 -21.19 20.20
CA ALA A 38 13.08 -20.16 19.81
C ALA A 38 13.66 -19.16 18.81
N VAL A 39 14.89 -18.70 19.05
CA VAL A 39 15.59 -17.79 18.11
C VAL A 39 15.87 -18.49 16.79
N ALA A 40 16.29 -19.74 16.78
CA ALA A 40 16.55 -20.51 15.57
C ALA A 40 15.26 -20.72 14.76
N ALA A 41 14.15 -21.08 15.42
CA ALA A 41 12.84 -21.24 14.79
C ALA A 41 12.34 -19.91 14.19
N TRP A 42 12.49 -18.80 14.93
CA TRP A 42 12.16 -17.46 14.46
C TRP A 42 12.98 -17.06 13.22
N ARG A 43 14.29 -17.28 13.24
CA ARG A 43 15.18 -17.01 12.11
C ARG A 43 14.86 -17.87 10.89
N GLY A 44 14.56 -19.15 11.11
CA GLY A 44 14.15 -20.06 10.05
C GLY A 44 12.82 -19.62 9.39
N TYR A 45 11.85 -19.22 10.21
CA TYR A 45 10.58 -18.69 9.73
C TYR A 45 10.77 -17.40 8.90
N MET A 46 11.53 -16.44 9.42
CA MET A 46 11.84 -15.20 8.71
C MET A 46 12.57 -15.43 7.38
N TRP A 47 13.51 -16.37 7.36
CA TRP A 47 14.20 -16.74 6.12
C TRP A 47 13.24 -17.34 5.08
N TRP A 48 12.36 -18.24 5.51
CA TRP A 48 11.37 -18.86 4.64
C TRP A 48 10.37 -17.84 4.09
N GLU A 49 9.90 -16.91 4.91
CA GLU A 49 9.00 -15.84 4.50
C GLU A 49 9.70 -14.89 3.50
N ALA A 50 10.94 -14.51 3.79
CA ALA A 50 11.75 -13.68 2.88
C ALA A 50 11.98 -14.39 1.53
N LYS A 51 12.23 -15.69 1.53
CA LYS A 51 12.37 -16.49 0.29
C LYS A 51 11.08 -16.48 -0.53
N LYS A 52 9.94 -16.72 0.09
CA LYS A 52 8.62 -16.64 -0.58
C LYS A 52 8.34 -15.25 -1.15
N ALA A 53 8.68 -14.21 -0.40
CA ALA A 53 8.52 -12.84 -0.87
C ALA A 53 9.42 -12.54 -2.08
N ALA A 54 10.66 -13.04 -2.09
CA ALA A 54 11.58 -12.89 -3.22
C ALA A 54 11.08 -13.63 -4.47
N GLU A 55 10.57 -14.85 -4.31
CA GLU A 55 9.97 -15.62 -5.42
C GLU A 55 8.73 -14.92 -6.01
N ALA A 56 7.84 -14.41 -5.13
CA ALA A 56 6.67 -13.65 -5.56
C ALA A 56 7.05 -12.34 -6.25
N GLY A 57 8.11 -11.66 -5.77
CA GLY A 57 8.67 -10.46 -6.39
C GLY A 57 9.22 -10.73 -7.79
N ALA A 58 10.00 -11.79 -7.95
CA ALA A 58 10.53 -12.19 -9.25
C ALA A 58 9.42 -12.55 -10.26
N ALA A 59 8.37 -13.24 -9.80
CA ALA A 59 7.21 -13.55 -10.62
C ALA A 59 6.43 -12.29 -11.04
N PHE A 60 6.28 -11.32 -10.12
CA PHE A 60 5.63 -10.04 -10.39
C PHE A 60 6.43 -9.20 -11.40
N GLU A 61 7.76 -9.11 -11.26
CA GLU A 61 8.64 -8.42 -12.20
C GLU A 61 8.59 -9.08 -13.61
N ALA A 62 8.58 -10.40 -13.67
CA ALA A 62 8.42 -11.11 -14.95
C ALA A 62 7.08 -10.77 -15.63
N ALA A 63 5.98 -10.72 -14.85
CA ALA A 63 4.67 -10.33 -15.37
C ALA A 63 4.66 -8.87 -15.85
N THR A 64 5.31 -7.97 -15.13
CA THR A 64 5.44 -6.55 -15.50
C THR A 64 6.24 -6.39 -16.79
N THR A 65 7.34 -7.12 -16.94
CA THR A 65 8.16 -7.12 -18.17
C THR A 65 7.36 -7.60 -19.39
N LEU A 66 6.52 -8.62 -19.23
CA LEU A 66 5.62 -9.08 -20.30
C LEU A 66 4.60 -8.00 -20.69
N SER A 67 4.04 -7.30 -19.71
CA SER A 67 3.11 -6.19 -19.93
C SER A 67 3.79 -5.04 -20.70
N GLU A 68 4.98 -4.62 -20.28
CA GLU A 68 5.76 -3.57 -20.94
C GLU A 68 6.21 -3.95 -22.37
N ALA A 69 6.42 -5.24 -22.62
CA ALA A 69 6.69 -5.77 -23.95
C ALA A 69 5.43 -5.86 -24.84
N GLY A 70 4.26 -5.47 -24.35
CA GLY A 70 2.98 -5.55 -25.08
C GLY A 70 2.40 -6.96 -25.20
N LYS A 71 2.97 -7.94 -24.49
CA LYS A 71 2.54 -9.35 -24.48
C LYS A 71 1.39 -9.58 -23.50
N ARG A 72 0.24 -8.94 -23.76
CA ARG A 72 -0.88 -8.85 -22.81
C ARG A 72 -1.37 -10.19 -22.29
N SER A 73 -1.65 -11.15 -23.17
CA SER A 73 -2.17 -12.47 -22.75
C SER A 73 -1.19 -13.23 -21.86
N GLU A 74 0.13 -13.11 -22.15
CA GLU A 74 1.17 -13.71 -21.30
C GLU A 74 1.26 -12.96 -19.95
N ALA A 75 1.14 -11.62 -19.95
CA ALA A 75 1.16 -10.80 -18.75
C ALA A 75 -0.06 -11.10 -17.84
N GLU A 76 -1.26 -11.17 -18.40
CA GLU A 76 -2.49 -11.55 -17.68
C GLU A 76 -2.35 -12.91 -16.99
N ALA A 77 -1.87 -13.93 -17.71
CA ALA A 77 -1.65 -15.25 -17.13
C ALA A 77 -0.58 -15.22 -16.02
N ALA A 78 0.48 -14.41 -16.20
CA ALA A 78 1.53 -14.27 -15.20
C ALA A 78 1.04 -13.52 -13.96
N PHE A 79 0.27 -12.43 -14.09
CA PHE A 79 -0.35 -11.75 -12.95
C PHE A 79 -1.36 -12.65 -12.23
N ALA A 80 -2.20 -13.40 -12.95
CA ALA A 80 -3.12 -14.36 -12.34
C ALA A 80 -2.38 -15.39 -11.47
N LYS A 81 -1.20 -15.86 -11.90
CA LYS A 81 -0.36 -16.74 -11.09
C LYS A 81 0.14 -16.06 -9.83
N VAL A 82 0.60 -14.80 -9.91
CA VAL A 82 1.02 -14.03 -8.71
C VAL A 82 -0.16 -13.82 -7.76
N ILE A 83 -1.37 -13.58 -8.28
CA ILE A 83 -2.59 -13.45 -7.47
C ILE A 83 -2.91 -14.76 -6.73
N ALA A 84 -2.74 -15.91 -7.37
CA ALA A 84 -3.04 -17.21 -6.78
C ALA A 84 -1.98 -17.65 -5.74
N GLU A 85 -0.69 -17.50 -6.05
CA GLU A 85 0.42 -18.14 -5.35
C GLU A 85 1.30 -17.14 -4.55
N GLY A 86 1.22 -15.84 -4.86
CA GLY A 86 2.07 -14.81 -4.27
C GLY A 86 1.79 -14.53 -2.80
N THR A 87 2.73 -13.83 -2.16
CA THR A 87 2.51 -13.29 -0.81
C THR A 87 1.42 -12.21 -0.83
N PRO A 88 0.74 -11.90 0.30
CA PRO A 88 -0.36 -10.95 0.33
C PRO A 88 -0.05 -9.60 -0.34
N GLY A 89 1.14 -9.02 -0.08
CA GLY A 89 1.54 -7.75 -0.70
C GLY A 89 1.63 -7.83 -2.22
N TYR A 90 2.32 -8.84 -2.76
CA TYR A 90 2.44 -9.01 -4.20
C TYR A 90 1.12 -9.41 -4.87
N ARG A 91 0.27 -10.15 -4.18
CA ARG A 91 -1.10 -10.46 -4.64
C ARG A 91 -1.92 -9.19 -4.86
N HIS A 92 -1.89 -8.25 -3.91
CA HIS A 92 -2.61 -6.97 -4.03
C HIS A 92 -2.05 -6.10 -5.16
N LEU A 93 -0.72 -6.05 -5.31
CA LEU A 93 -0.08 -5.33 -6.42
C LEU A 93 -0.42 -5.95 -7.78
N ALA A 94 -0.44 -7.28 -7.88
CA ALA A 94 -0.81 -7.98 -9.11
C ALA A 94 -2.27 -7.71 -9.50
N ARG A 95 -3.21 -7.71 -8.54
CA ARG A 95 -4.61 -7.31 -8.79
C ARG A 95 -4.73 -5.88 -9.34
N MET A 96 -3.95 -4.94 -8.78
CA MET A 96 -3.90 -3.56 -9.29
C MET A 96 -3.36 -3.47 -10.71
N ARG A 97 -2.34 -4.26 -11.04
CA ARG A 97 -1.77 -4.33 -12.39
C ARG A 97 -2.72 -4.99 -13.38
N GLU A 98 -3.34 -6.11 -13.01
CA GLU A 98 -4.36 -6.78 -13.83
C GLU A 98 -5.51 -5.82 -14.18
N ALA A 99 -6.03 -5.06 -13.20
CA ALA A 99 -7.04 -4.04 -13.45
C ALA A 99 -6.55 -2.94 -14.41
N ALA A 100 -5.26 -2.57 -14.36
CA ALA A 100 -4.67 -1.59 -15.26
C ALA A 100 -4.52 -2.14 -16.70
N GLU A 101 -4.21 -3.44 -16.87
CA GLU A 101 -4.21 -4.09 -18.19
C GLU A 101 -5.63 -4.13 -18.78
N LEU A 102 -6.61 -4.52 -17.99
CA LEU A 102 -8.02 -4.52 -18.39
C LEU A 102 -8.48 -3.14 -18.87
N ALA A 103 -7.99 -2.05 -18.27
CA ALA A 103 -8.38 -0.69 -18.67
C ALA A 103 -8.02 -0.35 -20.13
N GLN A 104 -7.09 -1.07 -20.75
CA GLN A 104 -6.70 -0.87 -22.14
C GLN A 104 -7.62 -1.58 -23.14
N SER A 105 -8.37 -2.59 -22.71
CA SER A 105 -9.21 -3.43 -23.57
C SER A 105 -10.69 -3.42 -23.17
N ASP A 106 -10.98 -3.41 -21.88
CA ASP A 106 -12.33 -3.42 -21.30
C ASP A 106 -12.39 -2.50 -20.08
N THR A 107 -12.68 -1.23 -20.34
CA THR A 107 -12.82 -0.20 -19.30
C THR A 107 -13.85 -0.58 -18.23
N LYS A 108 -14.94 -1.25 -18.60
CA LYS A 108 -15.99 -1.65 -17.65
C LYS A 108 -15.50 -2.75 -16.71
N ALA A 109 -14.81 -3.75 -17.23
CA ALA A 109 -14.18 -4.78 -16.42
C ALA A 109 -13.10 -4.21 -15.49
N ALA A 110 -12.30 -3.27 -15.98
CA ALA A 110 -11.30 -2.57 -15.17
C ALA A 110 -11.89 -1.80 -13.99
N ILE A 111 -12.98 -1.04 -14.23
CA ILE A 111 -13.69 -0.32 -13.17
C ILE A 111 -14.20 -1.30 -12.12
N ALA A 112 -14.83 -2.41 -12.54
CA ALA A 112 -15.31 -3.43 -11.63
C ALA A 112 -14.17 -4.08 -10.82
N ALA A 113 -13.02 -4.34 -11.44
CA ALA A 113 -11.85 -4.88 -10.76
C ALA A 113 -11.29 -3.89 -9.70
N TYR A 114 -11.17 -2.61 -10.04
CA TYR A 114 -10.76 -1.58 -9.09
C TYR A 114 -11.78 -1.41 -7.95
N ASP A 115 -13.09 -1.43 -8.22
CA ASP A 115 -14.14 -1.34 -7.21
C ASP A 115 -14.05 -2.53 -6.23
N GLN A 116 -13.76 -3.74 -6.71
CA GLN A 116 -13.51 -4.91 -5.85
C GLN A 116 -12.29 -4.73 -4.94
N ILE A 117 -11.21 -4.15 -5.46
CA ILE A 117 -10.01 -3.86 -4.66
C ILE A 117 -10.32 -2.78 -3.61
N ALA A 118 -11.03 -1.73 -3.99
CA ALA A 118 -11.42 -0.64 -3.09
C ALA A 118 -12.34 -1.12 -1.94
N ALA A 119 -13.15 -2.14 -2.17
CA ALA A 119 -14.04 -2.73 -1.18
C ALA A 119 -13.38 -3.78 -0.29
N ASP A 120 -12.19 -4.26 -0.65
CA ASP A 120 -11.49 -5.34 0.06
C ASP A 120 -10.69 -4.81 1.25
N GLY A 121 -11.19 -5.01 2.47
CA GLY A 121 -10.53 -4.57 3.70
C GLY A 121 -9.14 -5.18 3.94
N ALA A 122 -8.80 -6.31 3.32
CA ALA A 122 -7.49 -6.96 3.47
C ALA A 122 -6.38 -6.22 2.70
N VAL A 123 -6.73 -5.39 1.72
CA VAL A 123 -5.79 -4.63 0.88
C VAL A 123 -5.15 -3.46 1.64
N GLY A 124 -5.85 -2.92 2.62
CA GLY A 124 -5.44 -1.76 3.39
C GLY A 124 -5.82 -0.42 2.75
N PRO A 125 -5.97 0.64 3.57
CA PRO A 125 -6.65 1.88 3.17
C PRO A 125 -5.97 2.62 2.01
N VAL A 126 -4.64 2.60 1.93
CA VAL A 126 -3.91 3.31 0.87
C VAL A 126 -4.17 2.71 -0.52
N LEU A 127 -4.15 1.38 -0.63
CA LEU A 127 -4.43 0.71 -1.91
C LEU A 127 -5.92 0.73 -2.24
N GLN A 128 -6.81 0.68 -1.24
CA GLN A 128 -8.25 0.88 -1.45
C GLN A 128 -8.53 2.26 -2.05
N ASP A 129 -7.95 3.32 -1.47
CA ASP A 129 -8.08 4.68 -1.98
C ASP A 129 -7.51 4.83 -3.40
N LEU A 130 -6.34 4.21 -3.66
CA LEU A 130 -5.73 4.22 -4.99
C LEU A 130 -6.62 3.51 -6.02
N ALA A 131 -7.22 2.39 -5.66
CA ALA A 131 -8.15 1.66 -6.54
C ALA A 131 -9.40 2.50 -6.84
N ALA A 132 -10.02 3.11 -5.83
CA ALA A 132 -11.15 4.01 -6.01
C ALA A 132 -10.80 5.23 -6.88
N LEU A 133 -9.60 5.79 -6.70
CA LEU A 133 -9.09 6.89 -7.52
C LEU A 133 -8.95 6.47 -8.99
N ARG A 134 -8.42 5.27 -9.27
CA ARG A 134 -8.28 4.72 -10.62
C ARG A 134 -9.64 4.43 -11.26
N ALA A 135 -10.58 3.85 -10.53
CA ALA A 135 -11.95 3.66 -11.00
C ALA A 135 -12.62 4.99 -11.35
N GLY A 136 -12.48 6.01 -10.49
CA GLY A 136 -12.99 7.35 -10.73
C GLY A 136 -12.42 8.01 -11.98
N ALA A 137 -11.12 7.87 -12.23
CA ALA A 137 -10.46 8.37 -13.43
C ALA A 137 -11.05 7.71 -14.71
N LEU A 138 -11.18 6.39 -14.72
CA LEU A 138 -11.76 5.64 -15.85
C LEU A 138 -13.23 6.03 -16.10
N LEU A 139 -14.00 6.28 -15.05
CA LEU A 139 -15.39 6.75 -15.15
C LEU A 139 -15.47 8.15 -15.77
N ILE A 140 -14.53 9.05 -15.42
CA ILE A 140 -14.46 10.37 -16.06
C ILE A 140 -14.20 10.22 -17.57
N ASP A 141 -13.28 9.35 -17.96
CA ASP A 141 -12.95 9.11 -19.36
C ASP A 141 -14.10 8.46 -20.13
N ALA A 142 -14.85 7.59 -19.46
CA ALA A 142 -16.07 6.97 -19.99
C ALA A 142 -17.29 7.94 -20.04
N GLY A 143 -17.18 9.14 -19.48
CA GLY A 143 -18.29 10.12 -19.41
C GLY A 143 -19.32 9.82 -18.30
N ALA A 144 -19.09 8.85 -17.45
CA ALA A 144 -19.95 8.51 -16.30
C ALA A 144 -19.63 9.41 -15.09
N LEU A 145 -19.83 10.71 -15.26
CA LEU A 145 -19.31 11.76 -14.38
C LEU A 145 -19.91 11.71 -12.97
N GLN A 146 -21.19 11.36 -12.83
CA GLN A 146 -21.86 11.24 -11.54
C GLN A 146 -21.32 10.03 -10.74
N GLU A 147 -21.06 8.93 -11.42
CA GLU A 147 -20.47 7.76 -10.78
C GLU A 147 -19.01 8.00 -10.36
N ALA A 148 -18.25 8.71 -11.21
CA ALA A 148 -16.90 9.16 -10.88
C ALA A 148 -16.89 9.99 -9.60
N GLN A 149 -17.82 10.95 -9.50
CA GLN A 149 -17.96 11.83 -8.35
C GLN A 149 -18.20 11.03 -7.07
N GLY A 150 -19.10 10.04 -7.08
CA GLY A 150 -19.38 9.19 -5.94
C GLY A 150 -18.16 8.42 -5.41
N ARG A 151 -17.20 8.05 -6.28
CA ARG A 151 -15.96 7.37 -5.87
C ARG A 151 -14.87 8.34 -5.41
N LEU A 152 -14.83 9.54 -5.94
CA LEU A 152 -13.77 10.51 -5.69
C LEU A 152 -14.04 11.43 -4.50
N GLU A 153 -15.29 11.80 -4.22
CA GLU A 153 -15.64 12.69 -3.11
C GLU A 153 -15.14 12.20 -1.73
N PRO A 154 -15.26 10.91 -1.36
CA PRO A 154 -14.72 10.41 -0.12
C PRO A 154 -13.19 10.55 0.00
N LEU A 155 -12.49 10.56 -1.13
CA LEU A 155 -11.02 10.69 -1.20
C LEU A 155 -10.55 12.15 -1.12
N ALA A 156 -11.46 13.12 -1.27
CA ALA A 156 -11.14 14.55 -1.25
C ALA A 156 -11.01 15.14 0.17
N ALA A 157 -11.33 14.37 1.22
CA ALA A 157 -11.23 14.79 2.61
C ALA A 157 -9.77 15.12 3.01
N ASN A 158 -9.58 16.01 3.99
CA ASN A 158 -8.27 16.56 4.35
C ASN A 158 -7.28 15.52 4.89
N ASP A 159 -7.76 14.45 5.46
CA ASP A 159 -6.99 13.35 6.05
C ASP A 159 -6.63 12.23 5.05
N ARG A 160 -7.12 12.31 3.81
CA ARG A 160 -6.90 11.27 2.80
C ARG A 160 -5.59 11.46 2.05
N THR A 161 -4.91 10.34 1.78
CA THR A 161 -3.61 10.32 1.11
C THR A 161 -3.66 10.94 -0.29
N PHE A 162 -4.72 10.65 -1.05
CA PHE A 162 -4.84 11.09 -2.45
C PHE A 162 -5.75 12.32 -2.64
N ARG A 163 -6.01 13.09 -1.57
CA ARG A 163 -6.95 14.21 -1.61
C ARG A 163 -6.71 15.24 -2.72
N HIS A 164 -5.44 15.52 -2.98
CA HIS A 164 -5.11 16.53 -4.03
C HIS A 164 -5.45 16.03 -5.42
N THR A 165 -5.14 14.76 -5.72
CA THR A 165 -5.49 14.14 -7.02
C THR A 165 -6.99 13.92 -7.13
N ALA A 166 -7.65 13.53 -6.05
CA ALA A 166 -9.11 13.37 -6.04
C ALA A 166 -9.82 14.71 -6.32
N ARG A 167 -9.39 15.80 -5.68
CA ARG A 167 -9.93 17.15 -5.94
C ARG A 167 -9.67 17.61 -7.36
N GLU A 168 -8.47 17.37 -7.92
CA GLU A 168 -8.16 17.64 -9.31
C GLU A 168 -9.11 16.91 -10.27
N PHE A 169 -9.35 15.62 -10.03
CA PHE A 169 -10.29 14.82 -10.83
C PHE A 169 -11.74 15.29 -10.66
N LEU A 170 -12.12 15.74 -9.47
CA LEU A 170 -13.45 16.30 -9.23
C LEU A 170 -13.66 17.65 -9.95
N VAL A 171 -12.62 18.49 -10.04
CA VAL A 171 -12.68 19.69 -10.90
C VAL A 171 -12.90 19.30 -12.37
N LEU A 172 -12.16 18.31 -12.87
CA LEU A 172 -12.29 17.82 -14.24
C LEU A 172 -13.69 17.23 -14.51
N ALA A 173 -14.19 16.39 -13.60
CA ALA A 173 -15.52 15.79 -13.72
C ALA A 173 -16.63 16.85 -13.74
N ALA A 174 -16.59 17.80 -12.81
CA ALA A 174 -17.56 18.89 -12.73
C ALA A 174 -17.49 19.80 -13.98
N TRP A 175 -16.27 20.11 -14.45
CA TRP A 175 -16.08 20.88 -15.67
C TRP A 175 -16.66 20.17 -16.91
N ARG A 176 -16.40 18.88 -17.09
CA ARG A 176 -16.96 18.06 -18.16
C ARG A 176 -18.50 17.95 -18.10
N ALA A 177 -19.04 17.94 -16.88
CA ALA A 177 -20.48 17.94 -16.66
C ALA A 177 -21.15 19.30 -16.90
N GLY A 178 -20.38 20.37 -17.11
CA GLY A 178 -20.90 21.76 -17.19
C GLY A 178 -21.34 22.33 -15.84
N ASP A 179 -21.05 21.63 -14.71
CA ASP A 179 -21.36 22.11 -13.36
C ASP A 179 -20.26 23.08 -12.89
N THR A 180 -20.42 24.34 -13.29
CA THR A 180 -19.48 25.41 -12.97
C THR A 180 -19.41 25.70 -11.47
N ALA A 181 -20.49 25.47 -10.72
CA ALA A 181 -20.52 25.70 -9.28
C ALA A 181 -19.70 24.63 -8.54
N ALA A 182 -19.89 23.35 -8.90
CA ALA A 182 -19.06 22.28 -8.34
C ALA A 182 -17.60 22.41 -8.77
N ALA A 183 -17.32 22.72 -10.04
CA ALA A 183 -15.96 22.93 -10.52
C ALA A 183 -15.24 24.03 -9.71
N LYS A 184 -15.93 25.18 -9.49
CA LYS A 184 -15.38 26.28 -8.68
C LYS A 184 -15.15 25.85 -7.23
N ARG A 185 -16.06 25.14 -6.61
CA ARG A 185 -15.91 24.64 -5.22
C ARG A 185 -14.66 23.78 -5.08
N TRP A 186 -14.46 22.80 -5.96
CA TRP A 186 -13.29 21.93 -5.92
C TRP A 186 -12.00 22.67 -6.26
N PHE A 187 -12.06 23.62 -7.22
CA PHE A 187 -10.95 24.51 -7.52
C PHE A 187 -10.51 25.30 -6.28
N ASP A 188 -11.44 25.95 -5.58
CA ASP A 188 -11.14 26.74 -4.39
C ASP A 188 -10.48 25.85 -3.31
N MET A 189 -10.91 24.60 -3.15
CA MET A 189 -10.29 23.65 -2.22
C MET A 189 -8.86 23.26 -2.61
N VAL A 190 -8.56 23.16 -3.92
CA VAL A 190 -7.19 22.91 -4.41
C VAL A 190 -6.30 24.11 -4.14
N MET A 191 -6.81 25.34 -4.39
CA MET A 191 -6.03 26.58 -4.29
C MET A 191 -5.77 27.01 -2.85
N THR A 192 -6.70 26.75 -1.94
CA THR A 192 -6.58 27.15 -0.53
C THR A 192 -5.78 26.17 0.33
N ASP A 193 -5.64 24.91 -0.08
CA ASP A 193 -4.82 23.93 0.64
C ASP A 193 -3.33 24.17 0.39
N ALA A 194 -2.61 24.69 1.40
CA ALA A 194 -1.19 25.00 1.31
C ALA A 194 -0.31 23.79 0.93
N GLN A 195 -0.77 22.56 1.17
CA GLN A 195 -0.05 21.33 0.85
C GLN A 195 -0.30 20.83 -0.58
N THR A 196 -1.17 21.48 -1.35
CA THR A 196 -1.39 21.09 -2.74
C THR A 196 -0.10 21.26 -3.56
N PRO A 197 0.37 20.23 -4.29
CA PRO A 197 1.54 20.33 -5.14
C PRO A 197 1.37 21.42 -6.22
N ALA A 198 2.45 22.16 -6.54
CA ALA A 198 2.40 23.23 -7.53
C ALA A 198 1.91 22.75 -8.90
N GLY A 199 2.32 21.55 -9.35
CA GLY A 199 1.85 20.97 -10.61
C GLY A 199 0.34 20.73 -10.65
N THR A 200 -0.27 20.30 -9.55
CA THR A 200 -1.72 20.14 -9.45
C THR A 200 -2.43 21.49 -9.57
N ARG A 201 -1.94 22.53 -8.85
CA ARG A 201 -2.50 23.89 -8.96
C ARG A 201 -2.48 24.39 -10.40
N SER A 202 -1.32 24.33 -11.06
CA SER A 202 -1.18 24.80 -12.45
C SER A 202 -2.10 24.07 -13.42
N ARG A 203 -2.28 22.74 -13.27
CA ARG A 203 -3.21 22.00 -14.15
C ARG A 203 -4.66 22.41 -13.93
N VAL A 204 -5.07 22.59 -12.67
CA VAL A 204 -6.43 23.00 -12.33
C VAL A 204 -6.71 24.44 -12.75
N GLU A 205 -5.75 25.37 -12.61
CA GLU A 205 -5.83 26.74 -13.13
C GLU A 205 -6.02 26.76 -14.65
N MET A 206 -5.20 25.97 -15.36
CA MET A 206 -5.31 25.86 -16.83
C MET A 206 -6.68 25.32 -17.25
N LEU A 207 -7.19 24.29 -16.58
CA LEU A 207 -8.51 23.71 -16.85
C LEU A 207 -9.63 24.76 -16.69
N MET A 208 -9.58 25.52 -15.59
CA MET A 208 -10.58 26.58 -15.34
C MET A 208 -10.49 27.73 -16.34
N ALA A 209 -9.28 28.10 -16.78
CA ALA A 209 -9.08 29.14 -17.80
C ALA A 209 -9.67 28.72 -19.16
N LEU A 210 -9.52 27.46 -19.56
CA LEU A 210 -10.14 26.91 -20.78
C LEU A 210 -11.68 26.99 -20.72
N GLY A 211 -12.28 26.70 -19.58
CA GLY A 211 -13.72 26.79 -19.36
C GLY A 211 -14.26 28.23 -19.47
N ALA A 212 -13.51 29.19 -18.92
CA ALA A 212 -13.89 30.61 -18.99
C ALA A 212 -13.83 31.17 -20.42
N GLY A 213 -12.95 30.62 -21.27
CA GLY A 213 -12.88 31.00 -22.71
C GLY A 213 -14.06 30.45 -23.52
N ALA A 214 -14.49 29.22 -23.25
CA ALA A 214 -15.58 28.59 -23.98
C ALA A 214 -16.97 29.18 -23.69
N SER A 215 -17.16 29.86 -22.56
CA SER A 215 -18.42 30.50 -22.18
C SER A 215 -18.60 31.89 -22.80
N LYS A 216 -17.59 32.44 -23.52
CA LYS A 216 -17.59 33.77 -24.14
C LYS A 216 -17.74 33.74 -25.67
N SER A 217 -17.74 32.56 -26.26
CA SER A 217 -17.98 32.32 -27.70
C SER A 217 -19.39 31.80 -27.96
#